data_bffa5b8b69bbdc561457a6c8a38af2bb
#
_entry.id   bffa5b8b69bbdc561457a6c8a38af2bb
#
_cell.length_a   1.000
_cell.length_b   1.000
_cell.length_c   1.000
_cell.angle_alpha   90.00
_cell.angle_beta   90.00
_cell.angle_gamma   90.00
#
_symmetry.space_group_name_H-M   'P 1'
#
loop_
_entity.id
_entity.type
_entity.pdbx_description
1 polymer ?
#
loop_
_entity_poly.entity_id
_entity_poly.type
_entity_poly.pdbx_seq_one_letter_code
_entity_poly.pdbx_strand_id
1 'polypeptide(L)'
;MKTKLPVCLALCLLAMQGCKHDKSADPAKTAGNGDKPVTTSSGVAVAAYGTFYITNVSSGKIMEVNGTGMLNDGNGVQQYQYLGHGVSTNPNQKWIIIQQGTGGISSTTKFKLMNVASGKYLEVPLATTTTGIGLWQDKANTNDAQQWYIQEVSAGIYKIINVGNGLAVTNQNASTSNGTVITQETFAAGNTAQNWALTGIDAEAYRDDDVVNFFHRKNGTVAFDEGKSIPLTYGANNGKVLWITEDTYAADQLQANGQLYCQFFKYHNSALLQPASHSWDQALTPNITTTNSPVSNLEIIESPGDHNSTYRWPGAGIEADSHVFIYTFESANGTSPENQSIYDITQNPAGLNWGVATRIAPNGMSGQTDVIFSNGMVKNAGKDTIYIYGSKSVYFNSTNIFLARFPVNNPASWTFWTGTSWSSSLTSASTAAITVGTANTTQQNATISYVNGKYVMMQMDLGYFCDPASHDIYMSTATSPFGPFTAPKRVFTINDTYNGHLAKYYTPSIHPEFNNGHNELLVTYSLNYNADGGSCSTNTCVNNNQDPNYYQVKGVRVPYSLIGL
;
A
#
# COMPACT_ATOMS: atom_id res chain seq x y z
N MET A 1 -19.55 -25.93 -26.35
CA MET A 1 -18.63 -25.04 -25.64
C MET A 1 -19.34 -24.55 -24.39
N LYS A 2 -19.00 -25.10 -23.22
CA LYS A 2 -19.61 -24.71 -21.95
C LYS A 2 -18.71 -23.63 -21.33
N THR A 3 -19.18 -22.40 -21.34
CA THR A 3 -18.60 -21.28 -20.63
C THR A 3 -18.64 -21.58 -19.14
N LYS A 4 -17.48 -21.83 -18.54
CA LYS A 4 -17.33 -21.86 -17.08
C LYS A 4 -17.16 -20.41 -16.61
N LEU A 5 -18.15 -19.89 -15.90
CA LEU A 5 -18.01 -18.68 -15.11
C LEU A 5 -16.91 -18.90 -14.04
N PRO A 6 -16.06 -17.91 -13.77
CA PRO A 6 -15.08 -18.02 -12.70
C PRO A 6 -15.80 -17.96 -11.34
N VAL A 7 -15.73 -19.05 -10.61
CA VAL A 7 -16.21 -19.12 -9.23
C VAL A 7 -15.07 -18.77 -8.28
N CYS A 8 -14.81 -17.48 -8.15
CA CYS A 8 -14.06 -16.93 -7.00
C CYS A 8 -15.08 -16.48 -5.94
N LEU A 9 -16.03 -17.36 -5.57
CA LEU A 9 -17.11 -16.97 -4.65
C LEU A 9 -17.72 -18.20 -3.98
N ALA A 10 -16.99 -18.85 -3.12
CA ALA A 10 -17.55 -19.93 -2.34
C ALA A 10 -17.04 -20.00 -0.90
N LEU A 11 -17.03 -18.88 -0.21
CA LEU A 11 -16.88 -18.93 1.26
C LEU A 11 -17.87 -18.01 1.97
N CYS A 12 -19.13 -17.94 1.55
CA CYS A 12 -20.22 -17.36 2.37
C CYS A 12 -21.58 -17.57 1.68
N LEU A 13 -22.03 -18.80 1.59
CA LEU A 13 -23.43 -19.11 1.27
C LEU A 13 -23.97 -20.05 2.34
N LEU A 14 -24.24 -19.53 3.52
CA LEU A 14 -25.21 -20.08 4.48
C LEU A 14 -25.42 -19.05 5.60
N ALA A 15 -26.44 -18.27 5.46
CA ALA A 15 -27.34 -17.72 6.48
C ALA A 15 -27.93 -16.38 6.04
N MET A 16 -28.90 -16.41 5.11
CA MET A 16 -29.86 -15.32 5.02
C MET A 16 -31.01 -15.62 5.98
N GLN A 17 -30.95 -15.09 7.17
CA GLN A 17 -32.16 -14.76 7.96
C GLN A 17 -31.94 -13.38 8.57
N GLY A 18 -32.88 -12.49 8.26
CA GLY A 18 -32.78 -11.07 8.54
C GLY A 18 -32.70 -10.72 10.02
N CYS A 19 -31.74 -9.91 10.34
CA CYS A 19 -31.79 -9.04 11.51
C CYS A 19 -31.95 -7.61 11.02
N LYS A 20 -33.09 -7.00 11.37
CA LYS A 20 -33.26 -5.56 11.31
C LYS A 20 -32.25 -4.94 12.27
N HIS A 21 -31.29 -4.21 11.74
CA HIS A 21 -30.44 -3.34 12.55
C HIS A 21 -31.26 -2.14 12.98
N ASP A 22 -31.47 -2.01 14.30
CA ASP A 22 -31.77 -0.73 14.93
C ASP A 22 -30.59 0.21 14.64
N LYS A 23 -30.89 1.30 13.95
CA LYS A 23 -29.96 2.41 13.77
C LYS A 23 -29.72 3.03 15.16
N SER A 24 -28.60 2.69 15.81
CA SER A 24 -28.07 3.56 16.86
C SER A 24 -27.76 4.90 16.19
N ALA A 25 -28.44 5.94 16.64
CA ALA A 25 -28.26 7.29 16.14
C ALA A 25 -26.78 7.69 16.30
N ASP A 26 -26.14 7.97 15.17
CA ASP A 26 -24.90 8.70 15.12
C ASP A 26 -25.11 10.02 15.88
N PRO A 27 -24.25 10.39 16.84
CA PRO A 27 -24.40 11.70 17.49
C PRO A 27 -24.32 12.76 16.40
N ALA A 28 -25.39 13.51 16.25
CA ALA A 28 -25.57 14.57 15.29
C ALA A 28 -24.27 15.35 15.14
N LYS A 29 -23.70 15.35 13.91
CA LYS A 29 -22.70 16.33 13.50
C LYS A 29 -23.35 17.70 13.66
N THR A 30 -23.13 18.33 14.81
CA THR A 30 -23.27 19.77 14.93
C THR A 30 -22.35 20.35 13.87
N ALA A 31 -22.90 21.07 12.91
CA ALA A 31 -22.16 21.89 11.98
C ALA A 31 -21.32 22.87 12.83
N GLY A 32 -20.09 22.48 13.15
CA GLY A 32 -19.13 23.35 13.78
C GLY A 32 -18.84 24.48 12.80
N ASN A 33 -18.97 25.70 13.26
CA ASN A 33 -18.44 26.89 12.60
C ASN A 33 -17.07 26.54 12.00
N GLY A 34 -16.89 26.77 10.69
CA GLY A 34 -15.67 26.43 9.98
C GLY A 34 -14.46 26.98 10.72
N ASP A 35 -13.75 26.09 11.40
CA ASP A 35 -12.47 26.43 12.00
C ASP A 35 -11.54 26.87 10.88
N LYS A 36 -11.27 28.17 10.83
CA LYS A 36 -10.17 28.69 10.02
C LYS A 36 -8.91 27.98 10.46
N PRO A 37 -7.98 27.64 9.55
CA PRO A 37 -6.66 27.18 9.96
C PRO A 37 -6.17 28.11 11.05
N VAL A 38 -5.76 27.57 12.19
CA VAL A 38 -5.24 28.41 13.30
C VAL A 38 -4.03 29.12 12.73
N THR A 39 -4.21 30.36 12.31
CA THR A 39 -3.12 31.25 11.96
C THR A 39 -2.45 31.68 13.26
N THR A 40 -1.58 30.84 13.80
CA THR A 40 -0.54 31.32 14.70
C THR A 40 0.39 32.15 13.84
N SER A 41 0.41 33.45 14.05
CA SER A 41 1.21 34.46 13.34
C SER A 41 2.70 34.41 13.68
N SER A 42 3.28 33.24 13.71
CA SER A 42 4.72 33.04 13.66
C SER A 42 5.02 32.33 12.35
N GLY A 43 5.62 33.05 11.39
CA GLY A 43 6.00 32.50 10.11
C GLY A 43 6.74 31.19 10.29
N VAL A 44 6.13 30.10 9.83
CA VAL A 44 6.80 28.80 9.84
C VAL A 44 7.82 28.83 8.71
N ALA A 45 9.10 28.72 9.06
CA ALA A 45 10.15 28.56 8.06
C ALA A 45 9.88 27.29 7.24
N VAL A 46 10.14 27.34 5.94
CA VAL A 46 10.07 26.15 5.07
C VAL A 46 10.99 25.09 5.65
N ALA A 47 10.43 23.91 5.97
CA ALA A 47 11.21 22.77 6.42
C ALA A 47 11.81 22.00 5.23
N ALA A 48 12.90 21.29 5.45
CA ALA A 48 13.49 20.41 4.44
C ALA A 48 12.55 19.28 4.03
N TYR A 49 11.69 18.85 4.95
CA TYR A 49 10.61 17.88 4.74
C TYR A 49 9.46 18.17 5.71
N GLY A 50 8.23 18.19 5.22
CA GLY A 50 7.05 18.37 6.08
C GLY A 50 5.76 18.51 5.29
N THR A 51 4.64 18.35 5.99
CA THR A 51 3.29 18.43 5.43
C THR A 51 2.68 19.79 5.72
N PHE A 52 2.05 20.40 4.69
CA PHE A 52 1.56 21.77 4.74
C PHE A 52 0.20 21.94 4.06
N TYR A 53 -0.59 22.90 4.57
CA TYR A 53 -1.55 23.62 3.74
C TYR A 53 -0.84 24.81 3.08
N ILE A 54 -1.14 25.04 1.80
CA ILE A 54 -0.62 26.16 1.00
C ILE A 54 -1.78 27.08 0.68
N THR A 55 -1.85 28.21 1.37
CA THR A 55 -3.00 29.13 1.32
C THR A 55 -2.66 30.36 0.49
N ASN A 56 -3.49 30.69 -0.49
CA ASN A 56 -3.33 31.91 -1.27
C ASN A 56 -3.68 33.15 -0.44
N VAL A 57 -2.80 34.17 -0.42
CA VAL A 57 -2.98 35.38 0.40
C VAL A 57 -4.15 36.23 -0.11
N SER A 58 -4.37 36.29 -1.42
CA SER A 58 -5.45 37.10 -2.00
C SER A 58 -6.85 36.56 -1.69
N SER A 59 -7.02 35.24 -1.77
CA SER A 59 -8.32 34.58 -1.65
C SER A 59 -8.58 33.93 -0.30
N GLY A 60 -7.54 33.65 0.49
CA GLY A 60 -7.62 32.84 1.71
C GLY A 60 -7.95 31.36 1.47
N LYS A 61 -7.85 30.89 0.22
CA LYS A 61 -8.16 29.50 -0.15
C LYS A 61 -6.93 28.63 -0.26
N ILE A 62 -7.15 27.32 -0.06
CA ILE A 62 -6.10 26.29 -0.09
C ILE A 62 -5.84 25.85 -1.54
N MET A 63 -4.58 25.70 -1.91
CA MET A 63 -4.16 25.03 -3.13
C MET A 63 -4.41 23.53 -3.01
N GLU A 64 -5.14 22.95 -3.95
CA GLU A 64 -5.50 21.52 -3.94
C GLU A 64 -5.42 20.92 -5.34
N VAL A 65 -5.28 19.59 -5.38
CA VAL A 65 -5.57 18.82 -6.60
C VAL A 65 -7.10 18.68 -6.73
N ASN A 66 -7.62 18.85 -7.96
CA ASN A 66 -9.04 18.67 -8.20
C ASN A 66 -9.50 17.28 -7.73
N GLY A 67 -10.55 17.24 -6.91
CA GLY A 67 -11.07 16.00 -6.32
C GLY A 67 -11.56 14.97 -7.35
N THR A 68 -12.03 15.42 -8.52
CA THR A 68 -12.39 14.52 -9.61
C THR A 68 -11.12 14.01 -10.29
N GLY A 69 -10.89 12.70 -10.23
CA GLY A 69 -9.67 12.08 -10.78
C GLY A 69 -8.39 12.42 -10.00
N MET A 70 -8.50 12.63 -8.69
CA MET A 70 -7.37 13.08 -7.85
C MET A 70 -6.14 12.16 -7.88
N LEU A 71 -6.27 10.92 -8.34
CA LEU A 71 -5.16 9.97 -8.47
C LEU A 71 -4.54 9.94 -9.87
N ASN A 72 -5.10 10.69 -10.84
CA ASN A 72 -4.67 10.64 -12.24
C ASN A 72 -3.48 11.55 -12.52
N ASP A 73 -2.61 11.12 -13.45
CA ASP A 73 -1.61 11.98 -14.08
C ASP A 73 -2.31 13.11 -14.86
N GLY A 74 -1.69 14.28 -14.89
CA GLY A 74 -2.23 15.45 -15.58
C GLY A 74 -3.47 16.07 -14.93
N ASN A 75 -3.88 15.66 -13.73
CA ASN A 75 -5.03 16.27 -13.05
C ASN A 75 -4.69 17.69 -12.57
N GLY A 76 -5.60 18.63 -12.86
CA GLY A 76 -5.41 20.05 -12.62
C GLY A 76 -5.32 20.43 -11.15
N VAL A 77 -4.52 21.47 -10.88
CA VAL A 77 -4.43 22.10 -9.55
C VAL A 77 -5.28 23.36 -9.51
N GLN A 78 -6.06 23.51 -8.46
CA GLN A 78 -7.00 24.59 -8.24
C GLN A 78 -6.91 25.13 -6.81
N GLN A 79 -7.63 26.21 -6.52
CA GLN A 79 -7.88 26.61 -5.14
C GLN A 79 -9.28 26.20 -4.69
N TYR A 80 -9.42 25.89 -3.41
CA TYR A 80 -10.71 25.58 -2.81
C TYR A 80 -10.77 26.07 -1.34
N GLN A 81 -11.97 26.23 -0.81
CA GLN A 81 -12.11 26.56 0.60
C GLN A 81 -11.52 25.44 1.47
N TYR A 82 -11.06 25.79 2.65
CA TYR A 82 -10.62 24.79 3.63
C TYR A 82 -11.77 23.87 4.02
N LEU A 83 -11.55 22.57 3.93
CA LEU A 83 -12.57 21.53 4.14
C LEU A 83 -12.43 20.80 5.47
N GLY A 84 -11.51 21.21 6.33
CA GLY A 84 -11.24 20.59 7.62
C GLY A 84 -9.94 19.78 7.69
N HIS A 85 -9.51 19.50 8.91
CA HIS A 85 -8.31 18.73 9.23
C HIS A 85 -8.67 17.38 9.86
N GLY A 86 -7.83 16.38 9.68
CA GLY A 86 -7.95 15.04 10.25
C GLY A 86 -7.18 14.03 9.44
N VAL A 87 -6.89 12.88 10.03
CA VAL A 87 -6.20 11.78 9.34
C VAL A 87 -7.00 11.38 8.09
N SER A 88 -6.33 11.42 6.94
CA SER A 88 -6.91 11.16 5.62
C SER A 88 -8.17 12.00 5.27
N THR A 89 -8.39 13.11 5.95
CA THR A 89 -9.48 14.03 5.64
C THR A 89 -9.00 15.04 4.62
N ASN A 90 -9.66 15.13 3.45
CA ASN A 90 -9.30 16.03 2.35
C ASN A 90 -7.80 16.00 2.01
N PRO A 91 -7.20 14.82 1.74
CA PRO A 91 -5.77 14.69 1.51
C PRO A 91 -5.30 15.44 0.26
N ASN A 92 -6.20 15.71 -0.70
CA ASN A 92 -5.93 16.52 -1.90
C ASN A 92 -5.60 17.99 -1.60
N GLN A 93 -5.94 18.51 -0.40
CA GLN A 93 -5.59 19.85 0.06
C GLN A 93 -4.22 19.94 0.76
N LYS A 94 -3.54 18.81 0.94
CA LYS A 94 -2.30 18.71 1.72
C LYS A 94 -1.12 18.41 0.81
N TRP A 95 0.00 19.08 1.09
CA TRP A 95 1.20 18.98 0.29
C TRP A 95 2.40 18.65 1.16
N ILE A 96 3.20 17.68 0.75
CA ILE A 96 4.51 17.42 1.34
C ILE A 96 5.54 18.23 0.56
N ILE A 97 6.24 19.12 1.25
CA ILE A 97 7.36 19.89 0.69
C ILE A 97 8.64 19.09 0.94
N ILE A 98 9.40 18.82 -0.12
CA ILE A 98 10.57 17.94 -0.10
C ILE A 98 11.76 18.69 -0.68
N GLN A 99 12.76 19.02 0.16
CA GLN A 99 14.01 19.61 -0.30
C GLN A 99 14.75 18.67 -1.24
N GLN A 100 15.24 19.19 -2.34
CA GLN A 100 16.09 18.46 -3.26
C GLN A 100 17.56 18.72 -2.93
N GLY A 101 18.31 17.64 -2.71
CA GLY A 101 19.70 17.71 -2.26
C GLY A 101 19.83 17.94 -0.75
N THR A 102 21.07 18.08 -0.28
CA THR A 102 21.45 18.26 1.14
C THR A 102 22.02 19.66 1.35
N GLY A 103 21.78 20.22 2.53
CA GLY A 103 22.32 21.54 2.92
C GLY A 103 21.30 22.44 3.59
N GLY A 104 21.72 23.63 3.97
CA GLY A 104 20.83 24.65 4.54
C GLY A 104 19.86 25.22 3.50
N ILE A 105 18.66 25.58 3.96
CA ILE A 105 17.64 26.20 3.09
C ILE A 105 18.03 27.64 2.77
N SER A 106 17.95 28.01 1.51
CA SER A 106 18.22 29.34 0.96
C SER A 106 17.20 29.71 -0.12
N SER A 107 17.27 30.90 -0.65
CA SER A 107 16.41 31.35 -1.77
C SER A 107 16.62 30.58 -3.08
N THR A 108 17.70 29.80 -3.18
CA THR A 108 18.02 28.95 -4.34
C THR A 108 17.87 27.46 -4.07
N THR A 109 17.38 27.10 -2.89
CA THR A 109 17.09 25.70 -2.55
C THR A 109 15.91 25.22 -3.39
N LYS A 110 16.09 24.09 -4.08
CA LYS A 110 15.06 23.47 -4.87
C LYS A 110 14.19 22.56 -4.02
N PHE A 111 12.90 22.58 -4.28
CA PHE A 111 11.92 21.73 -3.60
C PHE A 111 11.04 21.02 -4.64
N LYS A 112 10.49 19.87 -4.25
CA LYS A 112 9.31 19.27 -4.88
C LYS A 112 8.11 19.42 -3.94
N LEU A 113 6.93 19.57 -4.52
CA LEU A 113 5.65 19.63 -3.80
C LEU A 113 4.84 18.40 -4.19
N MET A 114 4.69 17.45 -3.28
CA MET A 114 3.98 16.18 -3.49
C MET A 114 2.61 16.24 -2.82
N ASN A 115 1.56 15.87 -3.55
CA ASN A 115 0.21 15.83 -3.00
C ASN A 115 -0.02 14.58 -2.14
N VAL A 116 -0.57 14.72 -0.95
CA VAL A 116 -0.79 13.61 0.00
C VAL A 116 -1.78 12.57 -0.54
N ALA A 117 -2.80 12.98 -1.30
CA ALA A 117 -3.81 12.06 -1.83
C ALA A 117 -3.25 11.12 -2.89
N SER A 118 -2.40 11.63 -3.77
CA SER A 118 -1.96 10.93 -4.98
C SER A 118 -0.51 10.44 -4.93
N GLY A 119 0.35 11.06 -4.10
CA GLY A 119 1.79 10.87 -4.16
C GLY A 119 2.46 11.52 -5.37
N LYS A 120 1.69 12.29 -6.17
CA LYS A 120 2.18 12.95 -7.40
C LYS A 120 2.65 14.37 -7.11
N TYR A 121 3.41 14.93 -8.04
CA TYR A 121 4.13 16.18 -7.86
C TYR A 121 3.49 17.33 -8.64
N LEU A 122 3.45 18.52 -8.04
CA LEU A 122 3.08 19.76 -8.73
C LEU A 122 4.02 19.98 -9.93
N GLU A 123 3.45 20.19 -11.12
CA GLU A 123 4.22 20.28 -12.36
C GLU A 123 3.68 21.36 -13.30
N VAL A 124 4.61 21.98 -14.04
CA VAL A 124 4.29 22.77 -15.22
C VAL A 124 4.04 21.84 -16.41
N PRO A 125 2.82 21.83 -16.99
CA PRO A 125 2.48 20.99 -18.12
C PRO A 125 3.50 21.05 -19.26
N LEU A 126 4.04 19.89 -19.66
CA LEU A 126 4.99 19.79 -20.79
C LEU A 126 6.20 20.74 -20.68
N ALA A 127 6.57 21.17 -19.49
CA ALA A 127 7.65 22.13 -19.23
C ALA A 127 7.51 23.44 -20.02
N THR A 128 6.28 23.87 -20.32
CA THR A 128 6.03 25.09 -21.12
C THR A 128 6.48 26.35 -20.41
N THR A 129 6.92 27.35 -21.18
CA THR A 129 7.27 28.69 -20.70
C THR A 129 6.15 29.71 -20.88
N THR A 130 4.97 29.27 -21.35
CA THR A 130 3.82 30.14 -21.61
C THR A 130 3.14 30.53 -20.30
N THR A 131 2.85 31.81 -20.11
CA THR A 131 2.05 32.32 -18.98
C THR A 131 0.56 31.97 -19.14
N GLY A 132 -0.20 31.96 -18.04
CA GLY A 132 -1.62 31.65 -18.05
C GLY A 132 -1.96 30.16 -18.12
N ILE A 133 -0.96 29.30 -18.23
CA ILE A 133 -1.18 27.84 -18.28
C ILE A 133 -1.48 27.31 -16.86
N GLY A 134 -2.54 26.52 -16.76
CA GLY A 134 -2.91 25.82 -15.53
C GLY A 134 -1.87 24.78 -15.13
N LEU A 135 -1.51 24.76 -13.85
CA LEU A 135 -0.63 23.73 -13.30
C LEU A 135 -1.41 22.42 -13.10
N TRP A 136 -0.70 21.34 -13.14
CA TRP A 136 -1.24 20.02 -12.85
C TRP A 136 -0.37 19.24 -11.86
N GLN A 137 -0.78 18.05 -11.50
CA GLN A 137 0.09 17.05 -10.85
C GLN A 137 0.48 15.96 -11.86
N ASP A 138 1.68 15.40 -11.71
CA ASP A 138 2.12 14.25 -12.50
C ASP A 138 3.05 13.35 -11.69
N LYS A 139 3.25 12.10 -12.16
CA LYS A 139 4.19 11.16 -11.56
C LYS A 139 5.60 11.76 -11.45
N ALA A 140 6.40 11.21 -10.54
CA ALA A 140 7.76 11.66 -10.31
C ALA A 140 8.61 11.65 -11.58
N ASN A 141 9.34 12.74 -11.82
CA ASN A 141 10.37 12.82 -12.84
C ASN A 141 11.53 13.72 -12.37
N THR A 142 12.59 13.81 -13.16
CA THR A 142 13.76 14.63 -12.83
C THR A 142 13.74 16.01 -13.50
N ASN A 143 12.67 16.36 -14.19
CA ASN A 143 12.55 17.60 -14.94
C ASN A 143 12.43 18.80 -14.00
N ASP A 144 13.03 19.93 -14.33
CA ASP A 144 12.90 21.18 -13.62
C ASP A 144 11.44 21.72 -13.60
N ALA A 145 10.55 21.20 -14.46
CA ALA A 145 9.11 21.47 -14.41
C ALA A 145 8.43 21.05 -13.10
N GLN A 146 9.00 20.08 -12.38
CA GLN A 146 8.55 19.63 -11.04
C GLN A 146 9.37 20.22 -9.90
N GLN A 147 10.31 21.12 -10.18
CA GLN A 147 11.17 21.71 -9.18
C GLN A 147 10.80 23.19 -8.94
N TRP A 148 10.84 23.61 -7.69
CA TRP A 148 10.34 24.90 -7.26
C TRP A 148 11.29 25.57 -6.29
N TYR A 149 11.50 26.89 -6.44
CA TYR A 149 12.06 27.72 -5.38
C TYR A 149 10.93 28.24 -4.52
N ILE A 150 11.02 28.09 -3.20
CA ILE A 150 10.09 28.66 -2.23
C ILE A 150 10.82 29.79 -1.52
N GLN A 151 10.49 31.02 -1.91
CA GLN A 151 11.23 32.21 -1.50
C GLN A 151 10.36 33.12 -0.65
N GLU A 152 10.84 33.50 0.52
CA GLU A 152 10.11 34.39 1.42
C GLU A 152 9.96 35.80 0.82
N VAL A 153 8.74 36.34 0.91
CA VAL A 153 8.39 37.71 0.50
C VAL A 153 8.23 38.59 1.74
N SER A 154 7.64 38.04 2.79
CA SER A 154 7.52 38.61 4.13
C SER A 154 7.33 37.47 5.12
N ALA A 155 7.42 37.71 6.43
CA ALA A 155 7.38 36.66 7.45
C ALA A 155 6.21 35.66 7.25
N GLY A 156 6.54 34.41 6.90
CA GLY A 156 5.60 33.32 6.68
C GLY A 156 4.83 33.38 5.34
N ILE A 157 5.14 34.32 4.48
CA ILE A 157 4.53 34.47 3.16
C ILE A 157 5.59 34.26 2.08
N TYR A 158 5.29 33.42 1.12
CA TYR A 158 6.23 32.94 0.13
C TYR A 158 5.71 33.14 -1.29
N LYS A 159 6.61 33.33 -2.23
CA LYS A 159 6.37 33.08 -3.65
C LYS A 159 6.95 31.71 -4.02
N ILE A 160 6.28 31.01 -4.90
CA ILE A 160 6.69 29.67 -5.39
C ILE A 160 7.02 29.84 -6.88
N ILE A 161 8.29 29.65 -7.22
CA ILE A 161 8.84 29.94 -8.57
C ILE A 161 9.31 28.64 -9.21
N ASN A 162 8.87 28.36 -10.42
CA ASN A 162 9.33 27.19 -11.14
C ASN A 162 10.82 27.32 -11.53
N VAL A 163 11.60 26.26 -11.31
CA VAL A 163 13.03 26.23 -11.60
C VAL A 163 13.32 26.26 -13.11
N GLY A 164 12.49 25.61 -13.92
CA GLY A 164 12.68 25.46 -15.35
C GLY A 164 12.43 26.74 -16.16
N ASN A 165 11.45 27.55 -15.74
CA ASN A 165 11.03 28.70 -16.54
C ASN A 165 10.97 30.05 -15.78
N GLY A 166 11.15 30.03 -14.45
CA GLY A 166 11.17 31.24 -13.62
C GLY A 166 9.79 31.89 -13.36
N LEU A 167 8.70 31.23 -13.77
CA LEU A 167 7.34 31.75 -13.57
C LEU A 167 6.82 31.41 -12.17
N ALA A 168 5.93 32.25 -11.65
CA ALA A 168 5.34 32.15 -10.32
C ALA A 168 4.02 31.40 -10.32
N VAL A 169 3.82 30.54 -9.34
CA VAL A 169 2.53 29.91 -9.02
C VAL A 169 1.53 31.00 -8.65
N THR A 170 0.41 31.07 -9.38
CA THR A 170 -0.53 32.21 -9.33
C THR A 170 -1.97 31.74 -9.22
N ASN A 171 -2.73 32.30 -8.31
CA ASN A 171 -4.19 32.21 -8.32
C ASN A 171 -4.74 33.03 -9.50
N GLN A 172 -5.31 32.35 -10.48
CA GLN A 172 -5.75 32.98 -11.74
C GLN A 172 -6.71 34.19 -11.48
N ASN A 173 -6.34 35.32 -12.05
CA ASN A 173 -7.13 36.58 -11.95
C ASN A 173 -7.41 37.05 -10.52
N ALA A 174 -6.62 36.67 -9.54
CA ALA A 174 -6.85 36.94 -8.11
C ALA A 174 -8.27 36.53 -7.66
N SER A 175 -8.84 35.50 -8.26
CA SER A 175 -10.20 35.04 -8.01
C SER A 175 -10.38 34.57 -6.57
N THR A 176 -11.58 34.80 -6.02
CA THR A 176 -12.00 34.28 -4.71
C THR A 176 -12.94 33.07 -4.81
N SER A 177 -13.19 32.55 -6.02
CA SER A 177 -14.09 31.42 -6.26
C SER A 177 -13.42 30.10 -5.99
N ASN A 178 -14.19 29.10 -5.48
CA ASN A 178 -13.77 27.72 -5.44
C ASN A 178 -13.59 27.16 -6.86
N GLY A 179 -12.64 26.25 -7.05
CA GLY A 179 -12.37 25.63 -8.35
C GLY A 179 -11.59 26.53 -9.31
N THR A 180 -11.11 27.71 -8.87
CA THR A 180 -10.25 28.54 -9.71
C THR A 180 -8.91 27.84 -9.95
N VAL A 181 -8.51 27.78 -11.21
CA VAL A 181 -7.25 27.14 -11.64
C VAL A 181 -6.05 27.89 -11.04
N ILE A 182 -5.06 27.17 -10.61
CA ILE A 182 -3.73 27.69 -10.29
C ILE A 182 -2.89 27.67 -11.56
N THR A 183 -2.41 28.85 -11.97
CA THR A 183 -1.63 29.05 -13.20
C THR A 183 -0.17 29.39 -12.89
N GLN A 184 0.65 29.46 -13.92
CA GLN A 184 1.97 30.10 -13.87
C GLN A 184 1.94 31.47 -14.56
N GLU A 185 2.54 32.47 -13.93
CA GLU A 185 2.63 33.84 -14.46
C GLU A 185 3.99 34.46 -14.20
N THR A 186 4.32 35.55 -14.93
CA THR A 186 5.47 36.37 -14.57
C THR A 186 5.26 36.94 -13.15
N PHE A 187 6.27 36.81 -12.30
CA PHE A 187 6.20 37.35 -10.95
C PHE A 187 6.10 38.87 -10.96
N ALA A 188 5.14 39.42 -10.24
CA ALA A 188 4.94 40.84 -10.05
C ALA A 188 4.97 41.18 -8.56
N ALA A 189 5.91 42.01 -8.13
CA ALA A 189 6.00 42.47 -6.74
C ALA A 189 4.69 43.17 -6.31
N GLY A 190 4.18 42.80 -5.12
CA GLY A 190 2.93 43.32 -4.59
C GLY A 190 1.65 42.61 -5.09
N ASN A 191 1.75 41.69 -6.04
CA ASN A 191 0.61 40.88 -6.46
C ASN A 191 0.32 39.76 -5.44
N THR A 192 -0.69 39.94 -4.60
CA THR A 192 -1.06 39.00 -3.54
C THR A 192 -1.60 37.66 -4.06
N ALA A 193 -2.03 37.60 -5.34
CA ALA A 193 -2.41 36.33 -5.99
C ALA A 193 -1.22 35.39 -6.21
N GLN A 194 0.02 35.88 -6.13
CA GLN A 194 1.27 35.14 -6.22
C GLN A 194 1.93 34.85 -4.87
N ASN A 195 1.25 35.26 -3.79
CA ASN A 195 1.73 35.10 -2.43
C ASN A 195 0.98 33.96 -1.73
N TRP A 196 1.76 33.12 -1.05
CA TRP A 196 1.27 31.89 -0.43
C TRP A 196 1.73 31.80 1.02
N ALA A 197 0.79 31.57 1.93
CA ALA A 197 1.09 31.27 3.32
C ALA A 197 1.25 29.73 3.47
N LEU A 198 2.30 29.31 4.16
CA LEU A 198 2.54 27.91 4.49
C LEU A 198 2.14 27.65 5.94
N THR A 199 1.21 26.70 6.15
CA THR A 199 0.80 26.26 7.48
C THR A 199 1.22 24.81 7.66
N GLY A 200 2.23 24.55 8.50
CA GLY A 200 2.69 23.20 8.82
C GLY A 200 1.61 22.43 9.60
N ILE A 201 1.47 21.17 9.29
CA ILE A 201 0.59 20.23 9.99
C ILE A 201 1.34 18.97 10.36
N ASP A 202 0.75 18.14 11.23
CA ASP A 202 1.32 16.85 11.59
C ASP A 202 1.50 15.97 10.35
N ALA A 203 2.54 15.14 10.36
CA ALA A 203 2.79 14.19 9.29
C ALA A 203 1.60 13.23 9.15
N GLU A 204 1.23 12.94 7.91
CA GLU A 204 0.15 12.02 7.57
C GLU A 204 0.65 10.90 6.65
N ALA A 205 -0.05 9.76 6.69
CA ALA A 205 0.19 8.73 5.70
C ALA A 205 -0.26 9.22 4.31
N TYR A 206 0.47 8.81 3.29
CA TYR A 206 0.23 9.22 1.92
C TYR A 206 0.44 8.06 0.93
N ARG A 207 -0.20 8.15 -0.25
CA ARG A 207 0.00 7.20 -1.34
C ARG A 207 1.42 7.33 -1.89
N ASP A 208 2.14 6.21 -2.00
CA ASP A 208 3.47 6.16 -2.63
C ASP A 208 3.30 5.80 -4.12
N ASP A 209 3.30 6.83 -4.98
CA ASP A 209 3.08 6.67 -6.41
C ASP A 209 4.23 5.94 -7.11
N ASP A 210 5.46 6.04 -6.61
CA ASP A 210 6.61 5.30 -7.15
C ASP A 210 6.42 3.80 -6.98
N VAL A 211 5.93 3.37 -5.79
CA VAL A 211 5.59 1.97 -5.52
C VAL A 211 4.42 1.50 -6.38
N VAL A 212 3.39 2.33 -6.54
CA VAL A 212 2.24 2.01 -7.40
C VAL A 212 2.69 1.81 -8.85
N ASN A 213 3.53 2.70 -9.37
CA ASN A 213 4.07 2.60 -10.72
C ASN A 213 5.04 1.42 -10.90
N PHE A 214 5.79 1.06 -9.86
CA PHE A 214 6.66 -0.13 -9.87
C PHE A 214 5.87 -1.41 -10.12
N PHE A 215 4.68 -1.54 -9.58
CA PHE A 215 3.82 -2.69 -9.77
C PHE A 215 2.97 -2.62 -11.05
N HIS A 216 2.92 -1.49 -11.74
CA HIS A 216 2.30 -1.35 -13.06
C HIS A 216 3.25 -1.83 -14.17
N ARG A 217 3.46 -3.15 -14.25
CA ARG A 217 4.50 -3.78 -15.06
C ARG A 217 4.01 -4.08 -16.48
N LYS A 218 4.98 -4.17 -17.42
CA LYS A 218 4.72 -4.49 -18.83
C LYS A 218 5.40 -5.77 -19.30
N ASN A 219 6.30 -6.33 -18.49
CA ASN A 219 7.09 -7.50 -18.82
C ASN A 219 7.08 -8.50 -17.68
N GLY A 220 7.16 -9.79 -18.01
CA GLY A 220 7.08 -10.87 -17.04
C GLY A 220 5.71 -10.91 -16.36
N THR A 221 5.69 -10.81 -15.06
CA THR A 221 4.50 -10.65 -14.22
C THR A 221 3.98 -9.22 -14.36
N VAL A 222 2.74 -9.01 -14.79
CA VAL A 222 2.21 -7.67 -15.14
C VAL A 222 1.09 -7.17 -14.25
N ALA A 223 0.28 -8.07 -13.71
CA ALA A 223 -0.77 -7.76 -12.75
C ALA A 223 -0.94 -8.95 -11.81
N PHE A 224 -1.07 -8.68 -10.52
CA PHE A 224 -1.12 -9.72 -9.49
C PHE A 224 -1.66 -9.16 -8.19
N ASP A 225 -2.06 -10.05 -7.33
CA ASP A 225 -2.37 -9.74 -5.93
C ASP A 225 -1.26 -10.21 -4.98
N GLU A 226 -1.45 -9.84 -3.72
CA GLU A 226 -0.54 -9.96 -2.60
C GLU A 226 0.69 -9.04 -2.75
N GLY A 227 1.86 -9.47 -3.08
CA GLY A 227 3.08 -8.63 -3.06
C GLY A 227 3.70 -8.54 -1.66
N LYS A 228 4.11 -9.68 -1.12
CA LYS A 228 4.91 -9.76 0.11
C LYS A 228 6.38 -9.65 -0.21
N SER A 229 7.11 -8.88 0.59
CA SER A 229 8.55 -8.72 0.43
C SER A 229 9.34 -9.52 1.46
N ILE A 230 10.47 -10.05 1.04
CA ILE A 230 11.42 -10.79 1.86
C ILE A 230 12.79 -10.15 1.64
N PRO A 231 13.34 -9.40 2.61
CA PRO A 231 14.69 -8.87 2.51
C PRO A 231 15.71 -10.00 2.56
N LEU A 232 16.70 -9.95 1.68
CA LEU A 232 17.71 -10.98 1.51
C LEU A 232 19.07 -10.52 2.01
N THR A 233 19.82 -11.47 2.59
CA THR A 233 21.17 -11.24 3.11
C THR A 233 22.21 -12.25 2.61
N TYR A 234 21.79 -13.28 1.86
CA TYR A 234 22.67 -14.36 1.44
C TYR A 234 23.34 -14.12 0.09
N GLY A 235 24.66 -14.37 0.01
CA GLY A 235 25.44 -14.38 -1.22
C GLY A 235 25.32 -13.09 -2.05
N ALA A 236 25.19 -13.21 -3.37
CA ALA A 236 24.98 -12.09 -4.29
C ALA A 236 23.56 -11.48 -4.19
N ASN A 237 22.69 -12.04 -3.35
CA ASN A 237 21.37 -11.50 -3.08
C ASN A 237 21.37 -10.55 -1.87
N ASN A 238 22.47 -10.41 -1.17
CA ASN A 238 22.57 -9.51 -0.02
C ASN A 238 22.12 -8.07 -0.37
N GLY A 239 21.17 -7.56 0.41
CA GLY A 239 20.55 -6.25 0.22
C GLY A 239 19.41 -6.22 -0.81
N LYS A 240 19.21 -7.29 -1.61
CA LYS A 240 18.06 -7.38 -2.52
C LYS A 240 16.78 -7.73 -1.76
N VAL A 241 15.64 -7.53 -2.43
CA VAL A 241 14.33 -7.90 -1.92
C VAL A 241 13.65 -8.86 -2.89
N LEU A 242 13.22 -10.00 -2.37
CA LEU A 242 12.35 -10.92 -3.07
C LEU A 242 10.90 -10.53 -2.81
N TRP A 243 10.15 -10.26 -3.89
CA TRP A 243 8.71 -10.10 -3.85
C TRP A 243 8.05 -11.39 -4.25
N ILE A 244 7.11 -11.88 -3.46
CA ILE A 244 6.26 -13.03 -3.80
C ILE A 244 4.82 -12.55 -4.01
N THR A 245 4.15 -13.13 -4.99
CA THR A 245 2.78 -12.77 -5.41
C THR A 245 1.90 -14.01 -5.44
N GLU A 246 0.60 -13.84 -5.34
CA GLU A 246 -0.40 -14.88 -5.58
C GLU A 246 -0.80 -14.92 -7.06
N ASP A 247 -2.10 -15.00 -7.34
CA ASP A 247 -2.64 -15.13 -8.70
C ASP A 247 -2.12 -14.03 -9.63
N THR A 248 -1.57 -14.45 -10.78
CA THR A 248 -0.71 -13.60 -11.59
C THR A 248 -1.03 -13.67 -13.07
N TYR A 249 -1.14 -12.50 -13.70
CA TYR A 249 -1.18 -12.32 -15.15
C TYR A 249 0.24 -12.12 -15.70
N ALA A 250 0.53 -12.78 -16.81
CA ALA A 250 1.79 -12.64 -17.53
C ALA A 250 1.70 -11.64 -18.68
N ALA A 251 2.85 -11.16 -19.18
CA ALA A 251 2.92 -10.14 -20.23
C ALA A 251 2.27 -10.57 -21.57
N ASP A 252 2.18 -11.86 -21.87
CA ASP A 252 1.47 -12.36 -23.04
C ASP A 252 -0.06 -12.27 -22.93
N GLN A 253 -0.57 -11.96 -21.75
CA GLN A 253 -1.98 -11.63 -21.52
C GLN A 253 -2.25 -10.12 -21.63
N LEU A 254 -1.21 -9.30 -21.82
CA LEU A 254 -1.32 -7.85 -21.98
C LEU A 254 -1.50 -7.50 -23.47
N GLN A 255 -2.50 -6.68 -23.77
CA GLN A 255 -2.77 -6.18 -25.10
C GLN A 255 -1.88 -4.96 -25.45
N ALA A 256 -1.77 -4.63 -26.71
CA ALA A 256 -0.99 -3.48 -27.17
C ALA A 256 -1.50 -2.12 -26.63
N ASN A 257 -2.78 -2.06 -26.24
CA ASN A 257 -3.38 -0.87 -25.63
C ASN A 257 -3.13 -0.77 -24.10
N GLY A 258 -2.38 -1.72 -23.52
CA GLY A 258 -2.08 -1.77 -22.08
C GLY A 258 -3.17 -2.41 -21.22
N GLN A 259 -4.25 -2.93 -21.81
CA GLN A 259 -5.27 -3.67 -21.10
C GLN A 259 -4.96 -5.17 -21.11
N LEU A 260 -5.44 -5.91 -20.12
CA LEU A 260 -5.40 -7.37 -20.12
C LEU A 260 -6.52 -7.94 -21.01
N TYR A 261 -6.28 -9.10 -21.62
CA TYR A 261 -7.36 -9.92 -22.11
C TYR A 261 -8.23 -10.41 -20.95
N CYS A 262 -9.55 -10.55 -21.18
CA CYS A 262 -10.47 -11.15 -20.22
C CYS A 262 -10.25 -12.66 -20.12
N GLN A 263 -9.16 -13.04 -19.55
CA GLN A 263 -8.76 -14.42 -19.32
C GLN A 263 -8.59 -14.66 -17.83
N PHE A 264 -8.45 -15.90 -17.42
CA PHE A 264 -8.03 -16.27 -16.08
C PHE A 264 -6.53 -16.02 -15.92
N PHE A 265 -6.05 -15.79 -14.69
CA PHE A 265 -4.62 -15.64 -14.46
C PHE A 265 -3.86 -16.89 -14.89
N LYS A 266 -2.62 -16.70 -15.28
CA LYS A 266 -1.79 -17.74 -15.86
C LYS A 266 -1.08 -18.58 -14.80
N TYR A 267 -0.73 -17.95 -13.68
CA TYR A 267 0.06 -18.55 -12.60
C TYR A 267 -0.59 -18.27 -11.26
N HIS A 268 -0.39 -19.18 -10.28
CA HIS A 268 -0.95 -19.05 -8.94
C HIS A 268 0.07 -18.53 -7.91
N ASN A 269 1.28 -18.32 -8.32
CA ASN A 269 2.32 -17.61 -7.59
C ASN A 269 3.39 -17.13 -8.55
N SER A 270 4.12 -16.10 -8.15
CA SER A 270 5.27 -15.62 -8.92
C SER A 270 6.25 -14.92 -7.99
N ALA A 271 7.43 -14.58 -8.51
CA ALA A 271 8.42 -13.85 -7.73
C ALA A 271 9.22 -12.86 -8.57
N LEU A 272 9.56 -11.73 -7.94
CA LEU A 272 10.36 -10.66 -8.49
C LEU A 272 11.58 -10.42 -7.59
N LEU A 273 12.74 -10.16 -8.17
CA LEU A 273 13.96 -9.87 -7.40
C LEU A 273 14.39 -8.42 -7.62
N GLN A 274 14.06 -7.56 -6.67
CA GLN A 274 14.41 -6.14 -6.68
C GLN A 274 15.89 -5.95 -6.28
N PRO A 275 16.64 -5.07 -6.95
CA PRO A 275 18.06 -4.86 -6.67
C PRO A 275 18.30 -4.23 -5.29
N ALA A 276 19.53 -4.39 -4.78
CA ALA A 276 19.94 -3.84 -3.48
C ALA A 276 19.91 -2.30 -3.39
N SER A 277 19.79 -1.61 -4.53
CA SER A 277 19.52 -0.17 -4.55
C SER A 277 18.09 0.20 -4.15
N HIS A 278 17.21 -0.79 -4.00
CA HIS A 278 15.77 -0.64 -3.80
C HIS A 278 15.12 0.30 -4.84
N SER A 279 15.65 0.29 -6.07
CA SER A 279 15.11 1.08 -7.16
C SER A 279 13.69 0.66 -7.49
N TRP A 280 12.81 1.63 -7.65
CA TRP A 280 11.44 1.43 -8.12
C TRP A 280 11.34 1.39 -9.66
N ASP A 281 12.46 1.28 -10.34
CA ASP A 281 12.49 0.99 -11.78
C ASP A 281 12.21 -0.50 -12.02
N GLN A 282 11.03 -0.79 -12.58
CA GLN A 282 10.60 -2.15 -12.88
C GLN A 282 11.53 -2.89 -13.86
N ALA A 283 12.26 -2.18 -14.72
CA ALA A 283 13.22 -2.78 -15.66
C ALA A 283 14.42 -3.43 -14.95
N LEU A 284 14.72 -3.00 -13.72
CA LEU A 284 15.80 -3.53 -12.89
C LEU A 284 15.36 -4.70 -12.01
N THR A 285 14.08 -5.09 -12.06
CA THR A 285 13.50 -6.12 -11.18
C THR A 285 12.93 -7.27 -12.02
N PRO A 286 13.76 -8.25 -12.39
CA PRO A 286 13.31 -9.41 -13.16
C PRO A 286 12.48 -10.37 -12.32
N ASN A 287 11.67 -11.20 -12.99
CA ASN A 287 11.15 -12.41 -12.38
C ASN A 287 12.27 -13.42 -12.10
N ILE A 288 12.08 -14.24 -11.07
CA ILE A 288 12.92 -15.40 -10.80
C ILE A 288 12.07 -16.67 -10.75
N THR A 289 12.71 -17.81 -10.97
CA THR A 289 12.10 -19.13 -10.90
C THR A 289 12.99 -20.09 -10.10
N THR A 290 12.45 -21.22 -9.70
CA THR A 290 13.23 -22.34 -9.20
C THR A 290 13.81 -23.17 -10.35
N THR A 291 14.80 -24.02 -10.08
CA THR A 291 15.48 -24.82 -11.11
C THR A 291 14.58 -25.86 -11.79
N ASN A 292 13.45 -26.21 -11.19
CA ASN A 292 12.46 -27.12 -11.78
C ASN A 292 11.33 -26.41 -12.51
N SER A 293 11.27 -25.09 -12.46
CA SER A 293 10.31 -24.31 -13.25
C SER A 293 10.88 -23.99 -14.62
N PRO A 294 10.15 -24.19 -15.73
CA PRO A 294 10.59 -23.77 -17.06
C PRO A 294 10.88 -22.28 -17.11
N VAL A 295 11.84 -21.85 -17.92
CA VAL A 295 12.19 -20.42 -18.07
C VAL A 295 11.01 -19.57 -18.49
N SER A 296 10.07 -20.12 -19.25
CA SER A 296 8.82 -19.46 -19.65
C SER A 296 7.74 -19.44 -18.57
N ASN A 297 7.89 -20.23 -17.51
CA ASN A 297 7.00 -20.27 -16.36
C ASN A 297 7.52 -19.31 -15.28
N LEU A 298 6.67 -18.41 -14.83
CA LEU A 298 7.02 -17.41 -13.82
C LEU A 298 6.74 -17.86 -12.38
N GLU A 299 6.19 -19.05 -12.16
CA GLU A 299 5.98 -19.61 -10.82
C GLU A 299 7.29 -19.92 -10.12
N ILE A 300 7.35 -19.57 -8.84
CA ILE A 300 8.49 -19.91 -7.98
C ILE A 300 8.26 -21.18 -7.17
N ILE A 301 7.00 -21.49 -6.85
CA ILE A 301 6.60 -22.69 -6.11
C ILE A 301 5.85 -23.59 -7.07
N GLU A 302 6.58 -24.48 -7.74
CA GLU A 302 6.03 -25.47 -8.66
C GLU A 302 6.67 -26.84 -8.43
N SER A 303 5.88 -27.89 -8.55
CA SER A 303 6.39 -29.24 -8.61
C SER A 303 6.31 -29.76 -10.04
N PRO A 304 7.32 -30.49 -10.54
CA PRO A 304 7.29 -31.06 -11.87
C PRO A 304 6.03 -31.89 -12.11
N GLY A 305 5.33 -31.62 -13.21
CA GLY A 305 4.10 -32.31 -13.60
C GLY A 305 2.83 -31.85 -12.88
N ASP A 306 2.92 -30.83 -12.03
CA ASP A 306 1.79 -30.35 -11.21
C ASP A 306 1.34 -28.94 -11.57
N HIS A 307 1.85 -28.41 -12.67
CA HIS A 307 1.48 -27.09 -13.17
C HIS A 307 -0.03 -26.97 -13.40
N ASN A 308 -0.65 -25.97 -12.78
CA ASN A 308 -2.09 -25.68 -12.81
C ASN A 308 -3.01 -26.83 -12.30
N SER A 309 -2.49 -27.83 -11.63
CA SER A 309 -3.30 -28.89 -11.03
C SER A 309 -3.59 -28.66 -9.55
N THR A 310 -2.72 -27.95 -8.86
CA THR A 310 -2.88 -27.52 -7.46
C THR A 310 -2.56 -26.04 -7.34
N TYR A 311 -3.51 -25.28 -6.82
CA TYR A 311 -3.31 -23.87 -6.50
C TYR A 311 -2.40 -23.78 -5.28
N ARG A 312 -1.31 -23.02 -5.40
CA ARG A 312 -0.36 -22.75 -4.33
C ARG A 312 -0.29 -21.24 -4.14
N TRP A 313 -1.02 -20.78 -3.13
CA TRP A 313 -1.07 -19.37 -2.81
C TRP A 313 -0.11 -19.06 -1.66
N PRO A 314 1.01 -18.35 -1.92
CA PRO A 314 1.93 -17.96 -0.89
C PRO A 314 1.33 -16.89 0.02
N GLY A 315 1.58 -16.99 1.29
CA GLY A 315 1.30 -15.92 2.25
C GLY A 315 2.59 -15.23 2.69
N ALA A 316 2.99 -15.44 3.95
CA ALA A 316 4.23 -14.87 4.47
C ALA A 316 5.47 -15.65 4.04
N GLY A 317 6.61 -14.97 3.94
CA GLY A 317 7.90 -15.60 3.70
C GLY A 317 9.02 -14.95 4.51
N ILE A 318 10.13 -15.69 4.68
CA ILE A 318 11.29 -15.23 5.42
C ILE A 318 12.57 -15.92 4.96
N GLU A 319 13.66 -15.17 4.85
CA GLU A 319 14.98 -15.75 4.64
C GLU A 319 15.52 -16.37 5.93
N ALA A 320 16.20 -17.50 5.85
CA ALA A 320 16.97 -18.10 6.92
C ALA A 320 18.25 -18.71 6.34
N ASP A 321 19.38 -18.07 6.54
CA ASP A 321 20.67 -18.38 5.93
C ASP A 321 20.56 -18.44 4.39
N SER A 322 20.88 -19.58 3.77
CA SER A 322 20.76 -19.79 2.32
C SER A 322 19.34 -20.17 1.87
N HIS A 323 18.40 -20.29 2.79
CA HIS A 323 17.05 -20.76 2.53
C HIS A 323 16.04 -19.60 2.58
N VAL A 324 15.00 -19.69 1.78
CA VAL A 324 13.80 -18.86 1.90
C VAL A 324 12.63 -19.79 2.20
N PHE A 325 12.03 -19.62 3.36
CA PHE A 325 10.81 -20.30 3.74
C PHE A 325 9.61 -19.46 3.34
N ILE A 326 8.70 -20.03 2.56
CA ILE A 326 7.45 -19.42 2.13
C ILE A 326 6.30 -20.26 2.65
N TYR A 327 5.48 -19.67 3.50
CA TYR A 327 4.21 -20.27 3.86
C TYR A 327 3.28 -20.25 2.65
N THR A 328 2.57 -21.34 2.42
CA THR A 328 1.67 -21.50 1.28
C THR A 328 0.46 -22.29 1.72
N PHE A 329 -0.73 -21.85 1.38
CA PHE A 329 -1.89 -22.69 1.44
C PHE A 329 -2.19 -23.28 0.06
N GLU A 330 -2.69 -24.52 0.07
CA GLU A 330 -2.85 -25.35 -1.12
C GLU A 330 -4.32 -25.70 -1.33
N SER A 331 -4.77 -25.69 -2.56
CA SER A 331 -6.12 -26.08 -2.95
C SER A 331 -6.11 -26.78 -4.30
N ALA A 332 -6.75 -27.96 -4.40
CA ALA A 332 -6.88 -28.69 -5.66
C ALA A 332 -7.92 -28.08 -6.61
N ASN A 333 -8.80 -27.23 -6.12
CA ASN A 333 -9.92 -26.68 -6.91
C ASN A 333 -9.99 -25.14 -6.92
N GLY A 334 -9.07 -24.46 -6.24
CA GLY A 334 -9.04 -23.00 -6.19
C GLY A 334 -10.17 -22.35 -5.39
N THR A 335 -10.91 -23.10 -4.57
CA THR A 335 -12.09 -22.57 -3.84
C THR A 335 -11.90 -22.53 -2.34
N SER A 336 -11.12 -23.44 -1.77
CA SER A 336 -10.90 -23.53 -0.32
C SER A 336 -9.52 -24.09 -0.02
N PRO A 337 -8.84 -23.62 1.02
CA PRO A 337 -7.60 -24.26 1.49
C PRO A 337 -7.86 -25.71 1.90
N GLU A 338 -7.03 -26.63 1.42
CA GLU A 338 -7.06 -28.05 1.79
C GLU A 338 -5.89 -28.41 2.69
N ASN A 339 -4.73 -27.79 2.44
CA ASN A 339 -3.52 -27.96 3.22
C ASN A 339 -2.80 -26.63 3.42
N GLN A 340 -1.89 -26.64 4.39
CA GLN A 340 -0.97 -25.54 4.65
C GLN A 340 0.43 -26.12 4.76
N SER A 341 1.39 -25.49 4.08
CA SER A 341 2.77 -25.99 3.97
C SER A 341 3.77 -24.86 4.06
N ILE A 342 5.01 -25.19 4.38
CA ILE A 342 6.17 -24.33 4.13
C ILE A 342 6.88 -24.89 2.90
N TYR A 343 7.19 -24.00 1.96
CA TYR A 343 8.10 -24.32 0.87
C TYR A 343 9.47 -23.77 1.20
N ASP A 344 10.45 -24.67 1.21
CA ASP A 344 11.87 -24.36 1.41
C ASP A 344 12.54 -24.21 0.05
N ILE A 345 13.11 -23.06 -0.21
CA ILE A 345 13.80 -22.75 -1.46
C ILE A 345 15.23 -22.34 -1.15
N THR A 346 16.21 -23.14 -1.63
CA THR A 346 17.63 -22.78 -1.51
C THR A 346 17.97 -21.70 -2.52
N GLN A 347 18.51 -20.58 -2.04
CA GLN A 347 18.97 -19.50 -2.90
C GLN A 347 20.19 -19.93 -3.73
N ASN A 348 20.24 -19.50 -4.97
CA ASN A 348 21.46 -19.51 -5.74
C ASN A 348 22.39 -18.38 -5.24
N PRO A 349 23.61 -18.69 -4.74
CA PRO A 349 24.52 -17.66 -4.24
C PRO A 349 24.98 -16.68 -5.34
N ALA A 350 24.84 -17.03 -6.62
CA ALA A 350 25.14 -16.16 -7.77
C ALA A 350 23.93 -15.33 -8.27
N GLY A 351 22.71 -15.53 -7.71
CA GLY A 351 21.53 -14.75 -8.07
C GLY A 351 20.33 -15.56 -8.56
N LEU A 352 19.92 -15.40 -9.82
CA LEU A 352 18.70 -16.00 -10.39
C LEU A 352 18.76 -17.54 -10.49
N ASN A 353 17.63 -18.20 -10.74
CA ASN A 353 17.47 -19.65 -10.84
C ASN A 353 17.84 -20.36 -9.53
N TRP A 354 16.97 -20.23 -8.56
CA TRP A 354 17.14 -20.85 -7.24
C TRP A 354 16.88 -22.36 -7.26
N GLY A 355 17.16 -23.03 -6.15
CA GLY A 355 16.92 -24.46 -5.98
C GLY A 355 15.45 -24.86 -6.14
N VAL A 356 15.21 -26.17 -6.12
CA VAL A 356 13.86 -26.72 -6.16
C VAL A 356 13.08 -26.26 -4.92
N ALA A 357 11.85 -25.83 -5.11
CA ALA A 357 10.94 -25.54 -4.00
C ALA A 357 10.52 -26.88 -3.34
N THR A 358 10.98 -27.12 -2.13
CA THR A 358 10.72 -28.37 -1.40
C THR A 358 9.60 -28.18 -0.39
N ARG A 359 8.51 -28.93 -0.56
CA ARG A 359 7.37 -28.91 0.34
C ARG A 359 7.71 -29.51 1.69
N ILE A 360 7.43 -28.79 2.76
CA ILE A 360 7.52 -29.24 4.16
C ILE A 360 6.12 -29.19 4.76
N ALA A 361 5.63 -30.34 5.21
CA ALA A 361 4.35 -30.42 5.93
C ALA A 361 4.59 -30.14 7.42
N PRO A 362 4.06 -29.04 7.98
CA PRO A 362 4.23 -28.75 9.40
C PRO A 362 3.47 -29.74 10.28
N ASN A 363 4.08 -30.15 11.39
CA ASN A 363 3.44 -31.04 12.34
C ASN A 363 2.16 -30.42 12.91
N GLY A 364 1.08 -31.20 12.98
CA GLY A 364 -0.20 -30.77 13.49
C GLY A 364 -1.04 -29.93 12.52
N MET A 365 -0.57 -29.79 11.26
CA MET A 365 -1.25 -28.96 10.24
C MET A 365 -1.94 -29.77 9.13
N SER A 366 -1.84 -31.10 9.12
CA SER A 366 -2.47 -31.95 8.10
C SER A 366 -3.99 -31.80 8.12
N GLY A 367 -4.58 -31.35 6.99
CA GLY A 367 -6.01 -31.11 6.84
C GLY A 367 -6.57 -29.99 7.74
N GLN A 368 -5.71 -29.22 8.39
CA GLN A 368 -6.11 -28.11 9.24
C GLN A 368 -6.34 -26.86 8.37
N THR A 369 -7.57 -26.37 8.31
CA THR A 369 -7.98 -25.19 7.54
C THR A 369 -8.68 -24.12 8.39
N ASP A 370 -8.70 -24.31 9.70
CA ASP A 370 -9.43 -23.48 10.65
C ASP A 370 -8.67 -22.17 10.96
N VAL A 371 -7.34 -22.25 11.08
CA VAL A 371 -6.44 -21.11 11.26
C VAL A 371 -5.48 -21.08 10.06
N ILE A 372 -5.50 -19.99 9.29
CA ILE A 372 -4.63 -19.81 8.12
C ILE A 372 -3.41 -18.97 8.52
N PHE A 373 -2.19 -19.53 8.44
CA PHE A 373 -0.96 -18.91 8.94
C PHE A 373 -0.25 -18.02 7.89
N SER A 374 -0.99 -17.15 7.21
CA SER A 374 -0.48 -16.26 6.15
C SER A 374 -0.13 -14.84 6.61
N ASN A 375 -0.36 -14.50 7.90
CA ASN A 375 -0.39 -13.11 8.36
C ASN A 375 0.98 -12.50 8.73
N GLY A 376 2.07 -13.22 8.53
CA GLY A 376 3.42 -12.71 8.74
C GLY A 376 4.37 -13.71 9.39
N MET A 377 5.65 -13.59 9.07
CA MET A 377 6.75 -14.34 9.68
C MET A 377 7.78 -13.37 10.27
N VAL A 378 8.24 -13.65 11.48
CA VAL A 378 9.24 -12.83 12.17
C VAL A 378 10.25 -13.73 12.86
N LYS A 379 11.55 -13.46 12.68
CA LYS A 379 12.61 -14.13 13.46
C LYS A 379 12.61 -13.64 14.90
N ASN A 380 12.89 -14.54 15.85
CA ASN A 380 13.21 -14.13 17.21
C ASN A 380 14.56 -13.40 17.26
N ALA A 381 14.90 -12.83 18.42
CA ALA A 381 16.17 -12.12 18.62
C ALA A 381 17.40 -13.01 18.38
N GLY A 382 17.31 -14.32 18.68
CA GLY A 382 18.36 -15.31 18.44
C GLY A 382 18.51 -15.74 16.99
N LYS A 383 17.53 -15.39 16.14
CA LYS A 383 17.43 -15.79 14.72
C LYS A 383 17.37 -17.31 14.47
N ASP A 384 17.11 -18.08 15.50
CA ASP A 384 17.02 -19.55 15.47
C ASP A 384 15.59 -20.07 15.43
N THR A 385 14.61 -19.20 15.67
CA THR A 385 13.19 -19.50 15.73
C THR A 385 12.42 -18.50 14.91
N ILE A 386 11.46 -18.98 14.13
CA ILE A 386 10.53 -18.17 13.35
C ILE A 386 9.16 -18.19 14.04
N TYR A 387 8.63 -17.01 14.36
CA TYR A 387 7.24 -16.81 14.70
C TYR A 387 6.42 -16.68 13.41
N ILE A 388 5.27 -17.33 13.36
CA ILE A 388 4.32 -17.23 12.25
C ILE A 388 2.93 -16.94 12.79
N TYR A 389 2.28 -15.96 12.19
CA TYR A 389 0.96 -15.49 12.59
C TYR A 389 -0.11 -16.04 11.66
N GLY A 390 -1.23 -16.44 12.24
CA GLY A 390 -2.37 -16.94 11.51
C GLY A 390 -3.67 -16.30 11.97
N SER A 391 -4.69 -16.38 11.13
CA SER A 391 -6.01 -15.83 11.40
C SER A 391 -7.10 -16.88 11.28
N LYS A 392 -8.16 -16.69 12.08
CA LYS A 392 -9.41 -17.45 12.02
C LYS A 392 -10.58 -16.48 12.00
N SER A 393 -11.43 -16.57 11.00
CA SER A 393 -12.65 -15.77 10.93
C SER A 393 -13.57 -16.07 12.11
N VAL A 394 -14.06 -15.04 12.77
CA VAL A 394 -15.03 -15.11 13.87
C VAL A 394 -16.40 -14.69 13.37
N TYR A 395 -16.44 -13.56 12.68
CA TYR A 395 -17.60 -13.03 12.00
C TYR A 395 -17.18 -12.55 10.61
N PHE A 396 -18.15 -12.12 9.84
CA PHE A 396 -18.01 -11.61 8.49
C PHE A 396 -16.89 -10.57 8.28
N ASN A 397 -16.64 -9.71 9.26
CA ASN A 397 -15.66 -8.61 9.18
C ASN A 397 -14.62 -8.63 10.31
N SER A 398 -14.48 -9.75 11.00
CA SER A 398 -13.51 -9.86 12.08
C SER A 398 -12.86 -11.23 12.19
N THR A 399 -11.60 -11.24 12.62
CA THR A 399 -10.78 -12.43 12.81
C THR A 399 -10.11 -12.44 14.17
N ASN A 400 -9.80 -13.63 14.67
CA ASN A 400 -8.83 -13.81 15.73
C ASN A 400 -7.43 -14.03 15.12
N ILE A 401 -6.40 -13.51 15.77
CA ILE A 401 -5.01 -13.76 15.39
C ILE A 401 -4.40 -14.77 16.36
N PHE A 402 -3.73 -15.77 15.81
CA PHE A 402 -3.02 -16.82 16.53
C PHE A 402 -1.53 -16.77 16.20
N LEU A 403 -0.73 -17.36 17.09
CA LEU A 403 0.73 -17.42 16.93
C LEU A 403 1.21 -18.86 17.00
N ALA A 404 2.00 -19.24 16.03
CA ALA A 404 2.83 -20.45 16.06
C ALA A 404 4.32 -20.08 15.93
N ARG A 405 5.17 -21.04 16.16
CA ARG A 405 6.62 -20.92 15.91
C ARG A 405 7.21 -22.25 15.48
N PHE A 406 8.36 -22.18 14.79
CA PHE A 406 9.19 -23.33 14.46
C PHE A 406 10.67 -22.96 14.48
N PRO A 407 11.57 -23.92 14.79
CA PRO A 407 13.03 -23.71 14.71
C PRO A 407 13.47 -23.64 13.25
N VAL A 408 14.43 -22.75 12.94
CA VAL A 408 15.00 -22.61 11.59
C VAL A 408 15.57 -23.92 11.06
N ASN A 409 16.25 -24.71 11.93
CA ASN A 409 16.85 -25.98 11.55
C ASN A 409 15.87 -27.17 11.49
N ASN A 410 14.60 -26.96 11.83
CA ASN A 410 13.54 -27.98 11.72
C ASN A 410 12.17 -27.31 11.45
N PRO A 411 11.94 -26.80 10.23
CA PRO A 411 10.72 -26.05 9.90
C PRO A 411 9.43 -26.87 9.91
N ALA A 412 9.50 -28.18 10.05
CA ALA A 412 8.33 -29.05 10.29
C ALA A 412 7.86 -29.06 11.75
N SER A 413 8.73 -28.68 12.70
CA SER A 413 8.44 -28.81 14.15
C SER A 413 7.71 -27.58 14.68
N TRP A 414 6.42 -27.49 14.41
CA TRP A 414 5.60 -26.37 14.87
C TRP A 414 5.12 -26.54 16.30
N THR A 415 5.08 -25.40 17.03
CA THR A 415 4.38 -25.27 18.31
C THR A 415 3.51 -24.02 18.29
N PHE A 416 2.39 -24.09 19.02
CA PHE A 416 1.31 -23.10 19.01
C PHE A 416 1.19 -22.44 20.37
N TRP A 417 0.99 -21.12 20.40
CA TRP A 417 0.85 -20.35 21.64
C TRP A 417 -0.49 -20.60 22.30
N THR A 418 -0.50 -20.93 23.60
CA THR A 418 -1.70 -21.25 24.37
C THR A 418 -2.16 -20.11 25.31
N GLY A 419 -1.50 -18.95 25.21
CA GLY A 419 -1.70 -17.83 26.14
C GLY A 419 -0.67 -17.80 27.28
N THR A 420 -0.13 -18.96 27.67
CA THR A 420 0.84 -19.07 28.77
C THR A 420 2.03 -19.99 28.44
N SER A 421 1.88 -20.88 27.47
CA SER A 421 2.89 -21.89 27.10
C SER A 421 2.80 -22.25 25.61
N TRP A 422 3.65 -23.15 25.16
CA TRP A 422 3.65 -23.66 23.79
C TRP A 422 3.16 -25.11 23.75
N SER A 423 2.25 -25.42 22.82
CA SER A 423 1.70 -26.77 22.58
C SER A 423 2.09 -27.27 21.21
N SER A 424 2.31 -28.57 21.07
CA SER A 424 2.50 -29.21 19.76
C SER A 424 1.21 -29.46 18.98
N SER A 425 0.05 -29.12 19.56
CA SER A 425 -1.25 -29.33 18.95
C SER A 425 -2.01 -28.00 18.79
N LEU A 426 -2.46 -27.71 17.57
CA LEU A 426 -3.39 -26.64 17.26
C LEU A 426 -4.81 -27.13 17.46
N THR A 427 -5.36 -26.87 18.64
CA THR A 427 -6.78 -27.09 18.93
C THR A 427 -7.38 -25.79 19.44
N SER A 428 -8.67 -25.57 19.25
CA SER A 428 -9.37 -24.37 19.75
C SER A 428 -9.29 -24.23 21.29
N ALA A 429 -9.04 -25.33 22.00
CA ALA A 429 -8.90 -25.34 23.45
C ALA A 429 -7.47 -25.09 23.94
N SER A 430 -6.45 -25.26 23.10
CA SER A 430 -5.04 -25.17 23.47
C SER A 430 -4.31 -23.92 22.95
N THR A 431 -4.97 -23.08 22.14
CA THR A 431 -4.41 -21.87 21.59
C THR A 431 -5.17 -20.64 22.05
N ALA A 432 -4.48 -19.52 22.26
CA ALA A 432 -5.06 -18.24 22.66
C ALA A 432 -4.95 -17.23 21.54
N ALA A 433 -6.04 -16.56 21.23
CA ALA A 433 -6.04 -15.41 20.35
C ALA A 433 -5.26 -14.24 20.99
N ILE A 434 -4.50 -13.54 20.14
CA ILE A 434 -3.74 -12.36 20.54
C ILE A 434 -4.70 -11.21 20.87
N THR A 435 -4.43 -10.53 21.99
CA THR A 435 -5.19 -9.34 22.39
C THR A 435 -4.73 -8.11 21.60
N VAL A 436 -5.71 -7.36 21.07
CA VAL A 436 -5.52 -6.10 20.37
C VAL A 436 -6.40 -5.02 21.01
N GLY A 437 -5.80 -4.02 21.62
CA GLY A 437 -6.53 -3.09 22.49
C GLY A 437 -7.16 -3.81 23.68
N THR A 438 -8.47 -3.81 23.74
CA THR A 438 -9.27 -4.52 24.78
C THR A 438 -10.00 -5.75 24.24
N ALA A 439 -9.79 -6.12 22.98
CA ALA A 439 -10.47 -7.22 22.30
C ALA A 439 -9.47 -8.30 21.86
N ASN A 440 -9.99 -9.49 21.51
CA ASN A 440 -9.21 -10.56 20.89
C ASN A 440 -9.47 -10.66 19.38
N THR A 441 -10.09 -9.64 18.80
CA THR A 441 -10.44 -9.60 17.38
C THR A 441 -9.78 -8.42 16.68
N THR A 442 -9.49 -8.61 15.40
CA THR A 442 -9.00 -7.59 14.45
C THR A 442 -10.01 -7.41 13.32
N GLN A 443 -9.75 -6.48 12.41
CA GLN A 443 -10.42 -6.43 11.11
C GLN A 443 -10.16 -7.74 10.33
N GLN A 444 -10.91 -7.96 9.26
CA GLN A 444 -10.87 -9.20 8.46
C GLN A 444 -9.47 -9.57 7.98
N ASN A 445 -8.73 -8.60 7.45
CA ASN A 445 -7.36 -8.78 6.99
C ASN A 445 -6.38 -8.16 8.00
N ALA A 446 -5.37 -8.94 8.38
CA ALA A 446 -4.28 -8.44 9.21
C ALA A 446 -2.96 -9.01 8.75
N THR A 447 -1.88 -8.26 8.93
CA THR A 447 -0.51 -8.72 8.73
C THR A 447 0.38 -8.18 9.85
N ILE A 448 1.44 -8.92 10.18
CA ILE A 448 2.33 -8.57 11.28
C ILE A 448 3.78 -8.67 10.83
N SER A 449 4.56 -7.64 11.15
CA SER A 449 6.01 -7.61 10.92
C SER A 449 6.74 -7.01 12.12
N TYR A 450 8.07 -7.12 12.13
CA TYR A 450 8.92 -6.50 13.15
C TYR A 450 9.59 -5.27 12.58
N VAL A 451 9.31 -4.11 13.16
CA VAL A 451 9.74 -2.80 12.68
C VAL A 451 10.30 -1.99 13.82
N ASN A 452 11.53 -1.51 13.69
CA ASN A 452 12.14 -0.57 14.63
C ASN A 452 11.97 -0.97 16.12
N GLY A 453 12.20 -2.24 16.43
CA GLY A 453 12.15 -2.75 17.82
C GLY A 453 10.76 -3.16 18.32
N LYS A 454 9.72 -3.07 17.49
CA LYS A 454 8.35 -3.46 17.85
C LYS A 454 7.73 -4.42 16.84
N TYR A 455 6.78 -5.21 17.29
CA TYR A 455 5.85 -5.92 16.42
C TYR A 455 4.77 -4.94 16.00
N VAL A 456 4.56 -4.83 14.70
CA VAL A 456 3.58 -3.92 14.08
C VAL A 456 2.55 -4.75 13.36
N MET A 457 1.29 -4.49 13.65
CA MET A 457 0.14 -5.11 13.00
C MET A 457 -0.58 -4.06 12.15
N MET A 458 -0.74 -4.32 10.87
CA MET A 458 -1.63 -3.60 9.97
C MET A 458 -2.93 -4.36 9.84
N GLN A 459 -4.05 -3.66 9.88
CA GLN A 459 -5.40 -4.23 9.80
C GLN A 459 -6.23 -3.43 8.82
N MET A 460 -7.07 -4.12 8.08
CA MET A 460 -8.08 -3.52 7.20
C MET A 460 -9.25 -4.51 7.03
N ASP A 461 -10.43 -4.02 6.70
CA ASP A 461 -11.53 -4.89 6.33
C ASP A 461 -11.26 -5.56 4.96
N LEU A 462 -12.16 -6.38 4.50
CA LEU A 462 -11.92 -7.15 3.27
C LEU A 462 -12.31 -6.40 2.00
N GLY A 463 -13.03 -5.28 2.09
CA GLY A 463 -13.53 -4.55 0.91
C GLY A 463 -14.37 -5.36 -0.07
N TYR A 464 -14.77 -6.58 0.27
CA TYR A 464 -15.54 -7.46 -0.62
C TYR A 464 -17.02 -7.15 -0.68
N PHE A 465 -17.50 -6.40 0.26
CA PHE A 465 -18.91 -6.18 0.40
C PHE A 465 -19.22 -4.75 0.00
N CYS A 466 -20.35 -4.55 -0.65
CA CYS A 466 -20.86 -3.26 -1.07
C CYS A 466 -21.13 -2.34 0.13
N ASP A 467 -20.17 -2.16 0.97
CA ASP A 467 -20.22 -1.24 2.09
C ASP A 467 -19.41 0.02 1.75
N PRO A 468 -20.07 1.15 1.50
CA PRO A 468 -19.39 2.42 1.26
C PRO A 468 -18.80 3.03 2.54
N ALA A 469 -18.88 2.35 3.69
CA ALA A 469 -18.77 3.06 4.97
C ALA A 469 -17.34 3.33 5.43
N SER A 470 -16.35 2.49 5.19
CA SER A 470 -14.96 2.80 5.53
C SER A 470 -13.96 1.88 4.86
N HIS A 471 -13.01 2.46 4.17
CA HIS A 471 -11.89 1.77 3.53
C HIS A 471 -10.60 2.15 4.26
N ASP A 472 -10.57 1.91 5.58
CA ASP A 472 -9.51 2.42 6.43
C ASP A 472 -8.44 1.38 6.72
N ILE A 473 -7.18 1.84 6.72
CA ILE A 473 -6.04 1.09 7.24
C ILE A 473 -5.84 1.49 8.70
N TYR A 474 -5.77 0.48 9.57
CA TYR A 474 -5.46 0.64 10.98
C TYR A 474 -4.13 -0.02 11.32
N MET A 475 -3.42 0.54 12.30
CA MET A 475 -2.17 -0.02 12.79
C MET A 475 -2.14 -0.09 14.32
N SER A 476 -1.47 -1.13 14.82
CA SER A 476 -1.26 -1.40 16.24
C SER A 476 0.17 -1.87 16.48
N THR A 477 0.71 -1.68 17.67
CA THR A 477 2.09 -2.09 18.01
C THR A 477 2.14 -2.89 19.30
N ALA A 478 3.13 -3.79 19.41
CA ALA A 478 3.43 -4.54 20.63
C ALA A 478 4.94 -4.67 20.84
N THR A 479 5.37 -4.88 22.08
CA THR A 479 6.78 -5.15 22.43
C THR A 479 7.10 -6.64 22.46
N SER A 480 6.07 -7.49 22.37
CA SER A 480 6.17 -8.96 22.43
C SER A 480 5.48 -9.59 21.22
N PRO A 481 5.96 -10.75 20.73
CA PRO A 481 5.34 -11.46 19.59
C PRO A 481 3.91 -11.94 19.88
N PHE A 482 3.56 -12.14 21.13
CA PHE A 482 2.22 -12.58 21.55
C PHE A 482 1.35 -11.44 22.11
N GLY A 483 1.74 -10.19 21.84
CA GLY A 483 1.00 -9.01 22.27
C GLY A 483 1.18 -8.67 23.78
N PRO A 484 0.24 -7.98 24.41
CA PRO A 484 -0.92 -7.36 23.76
C PRO A 484 -0.51 -6.24 22.79
N PHE A 485 -1.23 -6.12 21.69
CA PHE A 485 -1.09 -4.99 20.79
C PHE A 485 -1.88 -3.78 21.30
N THR A 486 -1.42 -2.58 20.99
CA THR A 486 -2.16 -1.34 21.27
C THR A 486 -3.52 -1.32 20.58
N ALA A 487 -4.42 -0.45 21.03
CA ALA A 487 -5.66 -0.20 20.31
C ALA A 487 -5.39 0.21 18.84
N PRO A 488 -6.17 -0.29 17.88
CA PRO A 488 -6.00 0.05 16.47
C PRO A 488 -6.16 1.57 16.25
N LYS A 489 -5.18 2.16 15.57
CA LYS A 489 -5.21 3.57 15.18
C LYS A 489 -5.40 3.66 13.68
N ARG A 490 -6.42 4.41 13.21
CA ARG A 490 -6.60 4.72 11.80
C ARG A 490 -5.41 5.56 11.31
N VAL A 491 -4.80 5.15 10.20
CA VAL A 491 -3.64 5.85 9.61
C VAL A 491 -3.90 6.31 8.18
N PHE A 492 -4.75 5.64 7.43
CA PHE A 492 -5.01 5.96 6.02
C PHE A 492 -6.41 5.52 5.61
N THR A 493 -7.01 6.22 4.64
CA THR A 493 -8.26 5.82 3.98
C THR A 493 -7.98 5.55 2.50
N ILE A 494 -8.33 4.37 2.02
CA ILE A 494 -8.18 3.94 0.63
C ILE A 494 -9.23 4.66 -0.21
N ASN A 495 -8.77 5.35 -1.26
CA ASN A 495 -9.63 6.15 -2.15
C ASN A 495 -9.57 5.67 -3.61
N ASP A 496 -9.09 4.45 -3.85
CA ASP A 496 -9.09 3.88 -5.20
C ASP A 496 -10.52 3.63 -5.66
N THR A 497 -10.86 4.12 -6.86
CA THR A 497 -12.19 3.98 -7.43
C THR A 497 -12.11 3.36 -8.82
N TYR A 498 -13.11 2.55 -9.15
CA TYR A 498 -13.33 2.00 -10.49
C TYR A 498 -14.72 2.40 -10.98
N ASN A 499 -14.80 3.08 -12.12
CA ASN A 499 -16.08 3.58 -12.68
C ASN A 499 -16.92 4.38 -11.67
N GLY A 500 -16.26 5.16 -10.80
CA GLY A 500 -16.92 5.98 -9.78
C GLY A 500 -17.33 5.24 -8.50
N HIS A 501 -17.02 3.94 -8.39
CA HIS A 501 -17.24 3.13 -7.19
C HIS A 501 -15.91 2.82 -6.51
N LEU A 502 -15.92 2.68 -5.19
CA LEU A 502 -14.74 2.26 -4.44
C LEU A 502 -14.28 0.86 -4.89
N ALA A 503 -12.99 0.73 -5.16
CA ALA A 503 -12.40 -0.55 -5.56
C ALA A 503 -12.34 -1.52 -4.38
N LYS A 504 -12.44 -2.82 -4.64
CA LYS A 504 -12.15 -3.85 -3.65
C LYS A 504 -10.67 -3.88 -3.32
N TYR A 505 -10.36 -4.12 -2.05
CA TYR A 505 -8.99 -4.21 -1.56
C TYR A 505 -8.85 -5.33 -0.52
N TYR A 506 -7.64 -5.87 -0.39
CA TYR A 506 -7.29 -6.99 0.49
C TYR A 506 -5.77 -7.17 0.60
N THR A 507 -5.30 -8.28 1.18
CA THR A 507 -3.89 -8.69 1.30
C THR A 507 -2.94 -7.59 1.78
N PRO A 508 -3.09 -7.11 3.03
CA PRO A 508 -2.17 -6.12 3.59
C PRO A 508 -0.75 -6.67 3.74
N SER A 509 0.25 -5.82 3.52
CA SER A 509 1.65 -6.18 3.73
C SER A 509 2.43 -5.03 4.36
N ILE A 510 3.46 -5.36 5.15
CA ILE A 510 4.35 -4.42 5.83
C ILE A 510 5.77 -4.66 5.34
N HIS A 511 6.49 -3.60 4.94
CA HIS A 511 7.79 -3.66 4.28
C HIS A 511 8.83 -2.82 5.05
N PRO A 512 9.40 -3.33 6.15
CA PRO A 512 10.32 -2.57 7.00
C PRO A 512 11.66 -2.25 6.35
N GLU A 513 12.04 -2.97 5.31
CA GLU A 513 13.29 -2.81 4.56
C GLU A 513 13.33 -1.56 3.66
N PHE A 514 12.18 -0.99 3.32
CA PHE A 514 12.10 0.17 2.43
C PHE A 514 12.06 1.51 3.19
N ASN A 515 13.18 1.84 3.83
CA ASN A 515 13.34 3.13 4.48
C ASN A 515 13.66 4.22 3.44
N ASN A 516 12.86 5.28 3.40
CA ASN A 516 13.06 6.44 2.52
C ASN A 516 13.81 7.60 3.18
N GLY A 517 14.36 7.41 4.38
CA GLY A 517 15.10 8.43 5.12
C GLY A 517 14.24 9.44 5.90
N HIS A 518 12.91 9.31 5.85
CA HIS A 518 11.96 10.23 6.49
C HIS A 518 11.24 9.61 7.71
N ASN A 519 11.73 8.48 8.23
CA ASN A 519 11.08 7.72 9.30
C ASN A 519 9.64 7.31 8.94
N GLU A 520 9.49 6.69 7.79
CA GLU A 520 8.21 6.24 7.24
C GLU A 520 8.24 4.77 6.88
N LEU A 521 7.21 4.07 7.27
CA LEU A 521 7.00 2.66 6.97
C LEU A 521 6.29 2.52 5.63
N LEU A 522 6.82 1.70 4.73
CA LEU A 522 6.06 1.27 3.56
C LEU A 522 5.09 0.16 3.96
N VAL A 523 3.84 0.34 3.60
CA VAL A 523 2.82 -0.70 3.66
C VAL A 523 2.11 -0.80 2.31
N THR A 524 1.57 -1.98 1.98
CA THR A 524 0.84 -2.19 0.73
C THR A 524 -0.49 -2.90 0.97
N TYR A 525 -1.38 -2.77 0.00
CA TYR A 525 -2.61 -3.54 -0.16
C TYR A 525 -2.80 -3.84 -1.65
N SER A 526 -3.57 -4.86 -1.96
CA SER A 526 -3.91 -5.19 -3.35
C SER A 526 -5.33 -4.74 -3.68
N LEU A 527 -5.54 -4.31 -4.92
CA LEU A 527 -6.88 -4.14 -5.48
C LEU A 527 -7.31 -5.41 -6.20
N ASN A 528 -8.61 -5.65 -6.23
CA ASN A 528 -9.22 -6.67 -7.06
C ASN A 528 -10.21 -6.02 -8.04
N TYR A 529 -10.50 -6.66 -9.16
CA TYR A 529 -11.34 -6.14 -10.24
C TYR A 529 -12.72 -5.68 -9.83
N ASN A 530 -13.25 -6.19 -8.74
CA ASN A 530 -14.59 -5.80 -8.32
C ASN A 530 -14.56 -4.43 -7.62
N ALA A 531 -15.59 -3.63 -7.82
CA ALA A 531 -15.77 -2.36 -7.13
C ALA A 531 -16.99 -2.40 -6.20
N ASP A 532 -16.94 -1.63 -5.11
CA ASP A 532 -18.10 -1.40 -4.26
C ASP A 532 -18.97 -0.29 -4.84
N GLY A 533 -20.26 -0.46 -4.79
CA GLY A 533 -21.20 0.56 -5.25
C GLY A 533 -22.54 -0.01 -5.64
N GLY A 534 -23.48 -0.12 -4.70
CA GLY A 534 -24.89 -0.46 -4.94
C GLY A 534 -25.16 -1.85 -5.51
N SER A 535 -24.26 -2.40 -6.31
CA SER A 535 -24.20 -3.80 -6.69
C SER A 535 -22.77 -4.29 -6.58
N CYS A 536 -22.52 -5.34 -5.80
CA CYS A 536 -21.22 -5.91 -5.54
C CYS A 536 -20.55 -6.60 -6.76
N SER A 537 -21.09 -6.48 -7.92
CA SER A 537 -20.52 -7.03 -9.15
C SER A 537 -20.50 -5.96 -10.24
N THR A 538 -19.35 -5.35 -10.43
CA THR A 538 -19.10 -4.56 -11.63
C THR A 538 -18.47 -5.50 -12.66
N ASN A 539 -19.02 -5.53 -13.88
CA ASN A 539 -18.38 -6.26 -14.96
C ASN A 539 -17.12 -5.49 -15.38
N THR A 540 -15.98 -6.00 -14.96
CA THR A 540 -14.69 -5.40 -15.26
C THR A 540 -14.10 -5.85 -16.59
N CYS A 541 -14.74 -6.85 -17.23
CA CYS A 541 -14.41 -7.30 -18.59
C CYS A 541 -15.37 -6.64 -19.60
N VAL A 542 -14.90 -5.63 -20.30
CA VAL A 542 -15.69 -4.93 -21.32
C VAL A 542 -14.96 -5.01 -22.66
N ASN A 543 -15.64 -5.57 -23.68
CA ASN A 543 -15.06 -5.75 -25.02
C ASN A 543 -13.70 -6.49 -24.99
N ASN A 544 -13.58 -7.52 -24.17
CA ASN A 544 -12.36 -8.29 -23.95
C ASN A 544 -11.19 -7.45 -23.40
N ASN A 545 -11.48 -6.38 -22.67
CA ASN A 545 -10.48 -5.54 -21.99
C ASN A 545 -10.74 -5.54 -20.49
N GLN A 546 -9.68 -5.73 -19.72
CA GLN A 546 -9.62 -5.54 -18.26
C GLN A 546 -8.47 -4.58 -17.91
N ASP A 547 -8.72 -3.60 -17.06
CA ASP A 547 -7.68 -2.66 -16.65
C ASP A 547 -6.77 -3.28 -15.56
N PRO A 548 -5.48 -3.52 -15.85
CA PRO A 548 -4.55 -4.13 -14.88
C PRO A 548 -4.40 -3.30 -13.59
N ASN A 549 -4.69 -2.00 -13.59
CA ASN A 549 -4.61 -1.15 -12.41
C ASN A 549 -5.53 -1.58 -11.26
N TYR A 550 -6.57 -2.36 -11.58
CA TYR A 550 -7.53 -2.90 -10.61
C TYR A 550 -7.24 -4.36 -10.21
N TYR A 551 -6.07 -4.87 -10.58
CA TYR A 551 -5.51 -6.11 -10.06
C TYR A 551 -4.03 -5.91 -9.76
N GLN A 552 -3.76 -5.08 -8.78
CA GLN A 552 -2.44 -4.51 -8.58
C GLN A 552 -2.21 -4.12 -7.12
N VAL A 553 -0.96 -4.24 -6.69
CA VAL A 553 -0.46 -3.76 -5.40
C VAL A 553 -0.38 -2.23 -5.38
N LYS A 554 -0.82 -1.63 -4.30
CA LYS A 554 -0.78 -0.17 -4.03
C LYS A 554 0.04 0.11 -2.79
N GLY A 555 0.90 1.14 -2.85
CA GLY A 555 1.79 1.53 -1.77
C GLY A 555 1.29 2.73 -0.98
N VAL A 556 1.53 2.70 0.33
CA VAL A 556 1.26 3.80 1.27
C VAL A 556 2.46 3.97 2.20
N ARG A 557 2.90 5.20 2.41
CA ARG A 557 3.88 5.55 3.44
C ARG A 557 3.17 5.98 4.71
N VAL A 558 3.56 5.39 5.82
CA VAL A 558 3.01 5.69 7.15
C VAL A 558 4.12 6.24 8.04
N PRO A 559 4.07 7.53 8.42
CA PRO A 559 5.03 8.09 9.36
C PRO A 559 5.09 7.32 10.69
N TYR A 560 6.29 7.04 11.18
CA TYR A 560 6.50 6.32 12.45
C TYR A 560 5.81 7.02 13.62
N SER A 561 5.77 8.36 13.63
CA SER A 561 5.10 9.16 14.66
C SER A 561 3.60 8.86 14.78
N LEU A 562 2.94 8.43 13.69
CA LEU A 562 1.53 8.07 13.72
C LEU A 562 1.26 6.78 14.50
N ILE A 563 2.24 5.87 14.56
CA ILE A 563 2.08 4.53 15.13
C ILE A 563 2.97 4.30 16.35
N GLY A 564 3.67 5.33 16.80
CA GLY A 564 4.49 5.29 18.01
C GLY A 564 5.76 4.44 17.86
N LEU A 565 6.39 4.46 16.68
CA LEU A 565 7.71 3.87 16.41
C LEU A 565 8.82 4.88 16.59
#